data_121f728fe8e85255058ff2090af05a99
#
_entry.id   121f728fe8e85255058ff2090af05a99
#
_cell.length_a   1.000
_cell.length_b   1.000
_cell.length_c   1.000
_cell.angle_alpha   90.00
_cell.angle_beta   90.00
_cell.angle_gamma   90.00
#
_symmetry.space_group_name_H-M   'P 1'
#
loop_
_entity.id
_entity.type
_entity.pdbx_description
1 polymer ?
#
loop_
_entity_poly.entity_id
_entity_poly.type
_entity_poly.pdbx_seq_one_letter_code
_entity_poly.pdbx_strand_id
1 'polypeptide(L)'
;MNKSIERIIISGGGTGGHIFPAIAIADAVRAQYPNAEILFVGAEGRMEMERVPKAGYKIEGLSVRGLDRKRPWRNFKVLLDFLRSEQKAKKLVRVFNPQVVVGVGGYASAPTLRAAQRLGVPTLIQEQNSFAGKANKMLATRAKYICVAYPNMDRFFPKESIILTGNPVRPILEDSPLPNKSEALTRFGFTDEEYPLLMVVGGSLGARTINESIEAGLALLMENKIRLIWQTGKAFASRAQDAIKALGPDAAQWIVSMPFIDHMEDAFSCADAVVSRAGATTISELCLLGKPSILVPSPNVAEDHQTCNAKALSSRNAAVLVTDIDARNQLVDEALALIKDKQRQNDMSANVKHLAAPHSARRIVELMESIISQ
;
A
#
# COMPACT_ATOMS: atom_id res chain seq x y z
N MET A 1 -29.46 20.49 7.56
CA MET A 1 -28.91 19.58 8.60
C MET A 1 -27.84 18.74 7.95
N ASN A 2 -26.58 18.85 8.39
CA ASN A 2 -25.54 17.95 7.89
C ASN A 2 -25.93 16.53 8.28
N LYS A 3 -26.21 15.69 7.28
CA LYS A 3 -26.46 14.27 7.52
C LYS A 3 -25.16 13.62 7.96
N SER A 4 -25.15 12.95 9.10
CA SER A 4 -24.00 12.19 9.58
C SER A 4 -23.79 10.91 8.77
N ILE A 5 -22.56 10.43 8.71
CA ILE A 5 -22.27 9.10 8.19
C ILE A 5 -22.70 8.07 9.22
N GLU A 6 -23.70 7.24 8.88
CA GLU A 6 -24.23 6.19 9.74
C GLU A 6 -23.83 4.79 9.27
N ARG A 7 -23.93 4.51 7.97
CA ARG A 7 -23.64 3.20 7.37
C ARG A 7 -22.91 3.31 6.05
N ILE A 8 -21.76 2.68 5.96
CA ILE A 8 -20.97 2.62 4.72
C ILE A 8 -20.51 1.19 4.43
N ILE A 9 -20.36 0.88 3.14
CA ILE A 9 -19.65 -0.31 2.68
C ILE A 9 -18.33 0.10 2.04
N ILE A 10 -17.24 -0.56 2.42
CA ILE A 10 -15.93 -0.42 1.77
C ILE A 10 -15.59 -1.75 1.10
N SER A 11 -15.32 -1.73 -0.20
CA SER A 11 -15.05 -2.94 -0.96
C SER A 11 -13.74 -2.89 -1.70
N GLY A 12 -12.97 -3.96 -1.55
CA GLY A 12 -11.69 -4.13 -2.22
C GLY A 12 -10.82 -5.18 -1.56
N GLY A 13 -9.63 -5.36 -2.08
CA GLY A 13 -8.68 -6.31 -1.49
C GLY A 13 -7.81 -7.02 -2.52
N GLY A 14 -7.35 -8.22 -2.15
CA GLY A 14 -6.44 -9.04 -2.95
C GLY A 14 -4.96 -8.75 -2.68
N THR A 15 -4.60 -7.52 -2.36
CA THR A 15 -3.22 -7.12 -2.03
C THR A 15 -3.21 -6.05 -0.94
N GLY A 16 -2.07 -5.90 -0.24
CA GLY A 16 -1.89 -4.85 0.76
C GLY A 16 -2.14 -3.44 0.21
N GLY A 17 -1.80 -3.20 -1.07
CA GLY A 17 -2.02 -1.91 -1.75
C GLY A 17 -3.48 -1.47 -1.84
N HIS A 18 -4.46 -2.40 -1.75
CA HIS A 18 -5.88 -2.08 -1.66
C HIS A 18 -6.40 -2.13 -0.22
N ILE A 19 -5.90 -3.08 0.58
CA ILE A 19 -6.41 -3.33 1.93
C ILE A 19 -6.06 -2.19 2.89
N PHE A 20 -4.81 -1.73 2.90
CA PHE A 20 -4.38 -0.67 3.82
C PHE A 20 -5.06 0.68 3.55
N PRO A 21 -5.20 1.17 2.29
CA PRO A 21 -6.01 2.34 2.00
C PRO A 21 -7.48 2.19 2.43
N ALA A 22 -8.08 0.98 2.26
CA ALA A 22 -9.44 0.71 2.71
C ALA A 22 -9.58 0.84 4.23
N ILE A 23 -8.63 0.28 4.99
CA ILE A 23 -8.59 0.38 6.46
C ILE A 23 -8.37 1.84 6.87
N ALA A 24 -7.44 2.57 6.25
CA ALA A 24 -7.19 3.98 6.56
C ALA A 24 -8.43 4.86 6.32
N ILE A 25 -9.22 4.61 5.27
CA ILE A 25 -10.51 5.28 5.05
C ILE A 25 -11.49 4.93 6.18
N ALA A 26 -11.59 3.66 6.57
CA ALA A 26 -12.48 3.22 7.65
C ALA A 26 -12.10 3.84 9.00
N ASP A 27 -10.80 3.92 9.29
CA ASP A 27 -10.27 4.54 10.50
C ASP A 27 -10.61 6.04 10.54
N ALA A 28 -10.46 6.75 9.42
CA ALA A 28 -10.84 8.16 9.31
C ALA A 28 -12.36 8.37 9.51
N VAL A 29 -13.20 7.49 8.95
CA VAL A 29 -14.65 7.53 9.20
C VAL A 29 -14.95 7.28 10.67
N ARG A 30 -14.34 6.27 11.30
CA ARG A 30 -14.57 5.94 12.72
C ARG A 30 -14.10 7.04 13.66
N ALA A 31 -12.99 7.71 13.33
CA ALA A 31 -12.49 8.83 14.12
C ALA A 31 -13.46 10.02 14.14
N GLN A 32 -14.10 10.31 13.01
CA GLN A 32 -15.05 11.42 12.88
C GLN A 32 -16.48 11.04 13.25
N TYR A 33 -16.87 9.79 13.00
CA TYR A 33 -18.18 9.20 13.25
C TYR A 33 -18.06 7.90 14.05
N PRO A 34 -17.85 7.95 15.38
CA PRO A 34 -17.58 6.76 16.20
C PRO A 34 -18.69 5.71 16.16
N ASN A 35 -19.94 6.13 15.91
CA ASN A 35 -21.11 5.26 15.85
C ASN A 35 -21.42 4.75 14.43
N ALA A 36 -20.62 5.11 13.43
CA ALA A 36 -20.83 4.64 12.06
C ALA A 36 -20.64 3.13 11.95
N GLU A 37 -21.59 2.46 11.34
CA GLU A 37 -21.49 1.06 10.98
C GLU A 37 -20.69 0.93 9.65
N ILE A 38 -19.56 0.23 9.71
CA ILE A 38 -18.68 0.01 8.59
C ILE A 38 -18.65 -1.48 8.27
N LEU A 39 -19.06 -1.85 7.05
CA LEU A 39 -18.99 -3.20 6.54
C LEU A 39 -17.99 -3.29 5.40
N PHE A 40 -17.00 -4.18 5.52
CA PHE A 40 -16.12 -4.51 4.41
C PHE A 40 -16.71 -5.62 3.56
N VAL A 41 -16.41 -5.58 2.25
CA VAL A 41 -16.72 -6.65 1.31
C VAL A 41 -15.45 -7.01 0.54
N GLY A 42 -14.95 -8.23 0.74
CA GLY A 42 -13.68 -8.74 0.21
C GLY A 42 -13.86 -10.01 -0.61
N ALA A 43 -12.76 -10.55 -1.15
CA ALA A 43 -12.72 -11.82 -1.85
C ALA A 43 -12.41 -12.97 -0.88
N GLU A 44 -13.20 -14.04 -0.90
CA GLU A 44 -12.98 -15.24 -0.06
C GLU A 44 -11.59 -15.83 -0.28
N GLY A 45 -10.95 -16.25 0.84
CA GLY A 45 -9.62 -16.86 0.82
C GLY A 45 -8.47 -15.90 0.48
N ARG A 46 -8.69 -14.59 0.55
CA ARG A 46 -7.68 -13.56 0.34
C ARG A 46 -7.27 -12.88 1.64
N MET A 47 -6.19 -12.10 1.56
CA MET A 47 -5.56 -11.44 2.70
C MET A 47 -6.52 -10.54 3.49
N GLU A 48 -7.47 -9.90 2.83
CA GLU A 48 -8.46 -9.04 3.46
C GLU A 48 -9.31 -9.76 4.49
N MET A 49 -9.62 -11.05 4.27
CA MET A 49 -10.41 -11.86 5.21
C MET A 49 -9.72 -12.08 6.56
N GLU A 50 -8.41 -11.86 6.63
CA GLU A 50 -7.61 -11.93 7.86
C GLU A 50 -7.30 -10.52 8.40
N ARG A 51 -6.88 -9.61 7.52
CA ARG A 51 -6.35 -8.29 7.92
C ARG A 51 -7.45 -7.32 8.37
N VAL A 52 -8.62 -7.33 7.73
CA VAL A 52 -9.73 -6.45 8.08
C VAL A 52 -10.30 -6.77 9.47
N PRO A 53 -10.55 -8.05 9.86
CA PRO A 53 -10.94 -8.38 11.23
C PRO A 53 -9.87 -8.02 12.28
N LYS A 54 -8.57 -8.17 11.96
CA LYS A 54 -7.49 -7.74 12.85
C LYS A 54 -7.47 -6.23 13.08
N ALA A 55 -7.98 -5.44 12.13
CA ALA A 55 -8.17 -4.01 12.28
C ALA A 55 -9.50 -3.63 12.99
N GLY A 56 -10.28 -4.62 13.47
CA GLY A 56 -11.51 -4.41 14.23
C GLY A 56 -12.74 -4.12 13.37
N TYR A 57 -12.74 -4.52 12.09
CA TYR A 57 -13.88 -4.32 11.18
C TYR A 57 -14.54 -5.63 10.78
N LYS A 58 -15.87 -5.58 10.57
CA LYS A 58 -16.63 -6.70 9.99
C LYS A 58 -16.38 -6.81 8.50
N ILE A 59 -16.24 -8.03 7.98
CA ILE A 59 -16.04 -8.31 6.56
C ILE A 59 -16.93 -9.45 6.09
N GLU A 60 -17.50 -9.29 4.89
CA GLU A 60 -18.22 -10.32 4.14
C GLU A 60 -17.42 -10.73 2.91
N GLY A 61 -17.33 -12.03 2.65
CA GLY A 61 -16.59 -12.57 1.53
C GLY A 61 -17.45 -12.76 0.28
N LEU A 62 -16.89 -12.49 -0.89
CA LEU A 62 -17.45 -12.84 -2.19
C LEU A 62 -16.58 -13.88 -2.89
N SER A 63 -17.20 -14.87 -3.52
CA SER A 63 -16.50 -15.91 -4.29
C SER A 63 -16.08 -15.37 -5.66
N VAL A 64 -15.13 -14.43 -5.68
CA VAL A 64 -14.62 -13.79 -6.91
C VAL A 64 -13.23 -14.27 -7.24
N ARG A 65 -12.95 -14.41 -8.55
CA ARG A 65 -11.65 -14.80 -9.08
C ARG A 65 -11.20 -13.83 -10.16
N GLY A 66 -9.88 -13.71 -10.32
CA GLY A 66 -9.30 -13.00 -11.45
C GLY A 66 -9.48 -13.74 -12.77
N LEU A 67 -9.49 -13.01 -13.87
CA LEU A 67 -9.48 -13.59 -15.21
C LEU A 67 -8.17 -14.36 -15.46
N ASP A 68 -8.30 -15.60 -15.95
CA ASP A 68 -7.15 -16.40 -16.39
C ASP A 68 -6.74 -15.96 -17.81
N ARG A 69 -5.60 -15.22 -17.89
CA ARG A 69 -5.07 -14.74 -19.17
C ARG A 69 -4.45 -15.85 -20.02
N LYS A 70 -4.00 -16.95 -19.37
CA LYS A 70 -3.34 -18.07 -20.06
C LYS A 70 -4.33 -19.09 -20.59
N ARG A 71 -5.55 -19.17 -20.01
CA ARG A 71 -6.57 -20.17 -20.34
C ARG A 71 -7.95 -19.52 -20.48
N PRO A 72 -8.25 -18.84 -21.60
CA PRO A 72 -9.47 -18.04 -21.78
C PRO A 72 -10.77 -18.81 -21.55
N TRP A 73 -10.83 -20.11 -21.88
CA TRP A 73 -12.01 -20.97 -21.67
C TRP A 73 -12.41 -21.13 -20.20
N ARG A 74 -11.47 -20.95 -19.26
CA ARG A 74 -11.79 -20.96 -17.82
C ARG A 74 -12.55 -19.71 -17.37
N ASN A 75 -12.56 -18.67 -18.17
CA ASN A 75 -13.23 -17.41 -17.85
C ASN A 75 -14.75 -17.52 -17.87
N PHE A 76 -15.34 -18.55 -18.47
CA PHE A 76 -16.79 -18.81 -18.35
C PHE A 76 -17.21 -19.02 -16.89
N LYS A 77 -16.43 -19.81 -16.13
CA LYS A 77 -16.66 -19.98 -14.69
C LYS A 77 -16.45 -18.68 -13.91
N VAL A 78 -15.44 -17.87 -14.29
CA VAL A 78 -15.19 -16.56 -13.69
C VAL A 78 -16.38 -15.61 -13.89
N LEU A 79 -17.01 -15.65 -15.07
CA LEU A 79 -18.21 -14.86 -15.35
C LEU A 79 -19.41 -15.30 -14.49
N LEU A 80 -19.63 -16.60 -14.34
CA LEU A 80 -20.68 -17.12 -13.45
C LEU A 80 -20.43 -16.76 -11.99
N ASP A 81 -19.20 -16.91 -11.51
CA ASP A 81 -18.80 -16.53 -10.17
C ASP A 81 -18.99 -15.02 -9.96
N PHE A 82 -18.70 -14.19 -10.96
CA PHE A 82 -18.95 -12.75 -10.92
C PHE A 82 -20.45 -12.42 -10.79
N LEU A 83 -21.31 -13.06 -11.59
CA LEU A 83 -22.76 -12.84 -11.52
C LEU A 83 -23.35 -13.28 -10.17
N ARG A 84 -22.92 -14.42 -9.64
CA ARG A 84 -23.31 -14.88 -8.28
C ARG A 84 -22.84 -13.91 -7.20
N SER A 85 -21.61 -13.43 -7.33
CA SER A 85 -21.04 -12.45 -6.40
C SER A 85 -21.76 -11.11 -6.47
N GLU A 86 -22.19 -10.67 -7.66
CA GLU A 86 -23.01 -9.47 -7.81
C GLU A 86 -24.39 -9.64 -7.15
N GLN A 87 -25.02 -10.83 -7.26
CA GLN A 87 -26.29 -11.12 -6.57
C GLN A 87 -26.11 -11.12 -5.04
N LYS A 88 -25.03 -11.76 -4.51
CA LYS A 88 -24.71 -11.73 -3.08
C LYS A 88 -24.46 -10.31 -2.62
N ALA A 89 -23.66 -9.53 -3.36
CA ALA A 89 -23.40 -8.13 -3.06
C ALA A 89 -24.68 -7.29 -3.07
N LYS A 90 -25.59 -7.52 -4.02
CA LYS A 90 -26.89 -6.84 -4.07
C LYS A 90 -27.75 -7.13 -2.84
N LYS A 91 -27.74 -8.37 -2.33
CA LYS A 91 -28.40 -8.72 -1.06
C LYS A 91 -27.76 -8.02 0.11
N LEU A 92 -26.42 -8.01 0.21
CA LEU A 92 -25.69 -7.32 1.27
C LEU A 92 -25.99 -5.81 1.28
N VAL A 93 -25.92 -5.15 0.13
CA VAL A 93 -26.23 -3.71 0.00
C VAL A 93 -27.68 -3.41 0.42
N ARG A 94 -28.65 -4.24 0.03
CA ARG A 94 -30.06 -4.04 0.45
C ARG A 94 -30.27 -4.21 1.95
N VAL A 95 -29.68 -5.26 2.54
CA VAL A 95 -29.85 -5.57 3.97
C VAL A 95 -29.13 -4.55 4.84
N PHE A 96 -27.90 -4.21 4.49
CA PHE A 96 -27.08 -3.25 5.24
C PHE A 96 -27.54 -1.80 5.04
N ASN A 97 -28.15 -1.50 3.89
CA ASN A 97 -28.68 -0.18 3.50
C ASN A 97 -27.66 0.95 3.69
N PRO A 98 -26.49 0.90 3.01
CA PRO A 98 -25.45 1.91 3.15
C PRO A 98 -25.85 3.22 2.49
N GLN A 99 -25.38 4.36 3.03
CA GLN A 99 -25.53 5.68 2.44
C GLN A 99 -24.57 5.89 1.26
N VAL A 100 -23.39 5.26 1.31
CA VAL A 100 -22.38 5.30 0.24
C VAL A 100 -21.58 3.99 0.21
N VAL A 101 -21.13 3.59 -0.97
CA VAL A 101 -20.24 2.43 -1.15
C VAL A 101 -18.93 2.88 -1.74
N VAL A 102 -17.83 2.60 -1.04
CA VAL A 102 -16.46 2.96 -1.45
C VAL A 102 -15.77 1.75 -2.07
N GLY A 103 -15.22 1.91 -3.26
CA GLY A 103 -14.40 0.90 -3.94
C GLY A 103 -12.94 1.29 -3.98
N VAL A 104 -12.07 0.46 -3.42
CA VAL A 104 -10.62 0.68 -3.43
C VAL A 104 -9.88 -0.19 -4.46
N GLY A 105 -10.61 -0.88 -5.33
CA GLY A 105 -10.04 -1.80 -6.31
C GLY A 105 -9.96 -3.25 -5.82
N GLY A 106 -9.39 -4.12 -6.65
CA GLY A 106 -9.40 -5.56 -6.41
C GLY A 106 -10.65 -6.27 -6.95
N TYR A 107 -10.71 -7.58 -6.79
CA TYR A 107 -11.74 -8.40 -7.44
C TYR A 107 -13.14 -8.23 -6.84
N ALA A 108 -13.25 -7.99 -5.54
CA ALA A 108 -14.53 -7.82 -4.85
C ALA A 108 -15.17 -6.45 -5.09
N SER A 109 -14.37 -5.43 -5.39
CA SER A 109 -14.85 -4.07 -5.64
C SER A 109 -15.83 -4.00 -6.83
N ALA A 110 -15.52 -4.71 -7.92
CA ALA A 110 -16.33 -4.66 -9.13
C ALA A 110 -17.79 -5.12 -8.93
N PRO A 111 -18.09 -6.32 -8.41
CA PRO A 111 -19.48 -6.76 -8.20
C PRO A 111 -20.18 -5.94 -7.11
N THR A 112 -19.46 -5.47 -6.08
CA THR A 112 -20.04 -4.69 -4.97
C THR A 112 -20.51 -3.32 -5.44
N LEU A 113 -19.64 -2.55 -6.07
CA LEU A 113 -20.00 -1.21 -6.56
C LEU A 113 -21.06 -1.29 -7.68
N ARG A 114 -20.96 -2.27 -8.58
CA ARG A 114 -21.96 -2.47 -9.61
C ARG A 114 -23.35 -2.78 -9.01
N ALA A 115 -23.41 -3.59 -7.96
CA ALA A 115 -24.63 -3.86 -7.23
C ALA A 115 -25.20 -2.58 -6.57
N ALA A 116 -24.35 -1.78 -5.91
CA ALA A 116 -24.73 -0.49 -5.34
C ALA A 116 -25.28 0.48 -6.40
N GLN A 117 -24.55 0.67 -7.50
CA GLN A 117 -24.96 1.52 -8.62
C GLN A 117 -26.31 1.10 -9.23
N ARG A 118 -26.60 -0.21 -9.32
CA ARG A 118 -27.90 -0.74 -9.80
C ARG A 118 -29.03 -0.53 -8.80
N LEU A 119 -28.72 -0.37 -7.53
CA LEU A 119 -29.70 -0.08 -6.47
C LEU A 119 -29.87 1.42 -6.21
N GLY A 120 -29.18 2.28 -6.97
CA GLY A 120 -29.22 3.73 -6.79
C GLY A 120 -28.40 4.23 -5.58
N VAL A 121 -27.59 3.37 -4.96
CA VAL A 121 -26.72 3.79 -3.87
C VAL A 121 -25.48 4.47 -4.46
N PRO A 122 -25.13 5.69 -4.02
CA PRO A 122 -23.97 6.42 -4.49
C PRO A 122 -22.67 5.64 -4.28
N THR A 123 -21.74 5.76 -5.23
CA THR A 123 -20.44 5.11 -5.13
C THR A 123 -19.30 6.10 -5.26
N LEU A 124 -18.23 5.85 -4.50
CA LEU A 124 -16.96 6.53 -4.58
C LEU A 124 -15.87 5.51 -4.93
N ILE A 125 -14.96 5.86 -5.83
CA ILE A 125 -13.81 5.03 -6.20
C ILE A 125 -12.54 5.70 -5.68
N GLN A 126 -11.62 4.89 -5.11
CA GLN A 126 -10.26 5.32 -4.80
C GLN A 126 -9.28 4.52 -5.67
N GLU A 127 -8.45 5.23 -6.44
CA GLU A 127 -7.41 4.65 -7.30
C GLU A 127 -6.03 5.04 -6.80
N GLN A 128 -5.26 4.03 -6.41
CA GLN A 128 -3.97 4.20 -5.75
C GLN A 128 -2.82 4.42 -6.71
N ASN A 129 -2.94 3.94 -7.95
CA ASN A 129 -1.83 3.85 -8.89
C ASN A 129 -1.91 4.94 -9.95
N SER A 130 -0.76 5.25 -10.55
CA SER A 130 -0.67 6.14 -11.70
C SER A 130 -1.24 5.54 -13.00
N PHE A 131 -1.61 4.25 -12.98
CA PHE A 131 -2.32 3.54 -14.04
C PHE A 131 -3.58 2.87 -13.47
N ALA A 132 -4.74 3.25 -14.00
CA ALA A 132 -6.02 2.82 -13.45
C ALA A 132 -6.31 1.33 -13.62
N GLY A 133 -6.78 0.70 -12.54
CA GLY A 133 -7.22 -0.69 -12.54
C GLY A 133 -8.47 -0.92 -13.41
N LYS A 134 -8.59 -2.12 -14.01
CA LYS A 134 -9.73 -2.47 -14.89
C LYS A 134 -11.09 -2.35 -14.21
N ALA A 135 -11.18 -2.76 -12.93
CA ALA A 135 -12.41 -2.66 -12.16
C ALA A 135 -12.83 -1.19 -12.00
N ASN A 136 -11.91 -0.31 -11.61
CA ASN A 136 -12.16 1.11 -11.42
C ASN A 136 -12.57 1.79 -12.75
N LYS A 137 -11.90 1.46 -13.86
CA LYS A 137 -12.30 1.97 -15.20
C LYS A 137 -13.71 1.57 -15.59
N MET A 138 -14.13 0.34 -15.32
CA MET A 138 -15.47 -0.15 -15.63
C MET A 138 -16.57 0.54 -14.81
N LEU A 139 -16.27 0.95 -13.58
CA LEU A 139 -17.21 1.53 -12.64
C LEU A 139 -17.27 3.06 -12.68
N ALA A 140 -16.29 3.69 -13.32
CA ALA A 140 -16.01 5.12 -13.29
C ALA A 140 -17.20 5.99 -13.73
N THR A 141 -17.88 5.61 -14.82
CA THR A 141 -18.97 6.42 -15.41
C THR A 141 -20.19 6.61 -14.53
N ARG A 142 -20.36 5.78 -13.49
CA ARG A 142 -21.47 5.85 -12.53
C ARG A 142 -21.00 6.16 -11.10
N ALA A 143 -19.72 6.38 -10.92
CA ALA A 143 -19.20 6.82 -9.63
C ALA A 143 -19.44 8.33 -9.45
N LYS A 144 -19.83 8.73 -8.26
CA LYS A 144 -20.04 10.15 -7.94
C LYS A 144 -18.70 10.89 -7.88
N TYR A 145 -17.70 10.27 -7.23
CA TYR A 145 -16.32 10.76 -7.17
C TYR A 145 -15.32 9.64 -7.42
N ILE A 146 -14.21 10.02 -8.03
CA ILE A 146 -13.05 9.16 -8.27
C ILE A 146 -11.83 9.82 -7.65
N CYS A 147 -11.51 9.40 -6.44
CA CYS A 147 -10.36 9.87 -5.68
C CYS A 147 -9.09 9.24 -6.23
N VAL A 148 -8.18 10.04 -6.74
CA VAL A 148 -6.95 9.56 -7.37
C VAL A 148 -5.72 10.03 -6.62
N ALA A 149 -4.65 9.21 -6.66
CA ALA A 149 -3.38 9.53 -6.03
C ALA A 149 -2.43 10.31 -6.94
N TYR A 150 -2.62 10.26 -8.23
CA TYR A 150 -1.73 10.86 -9.23
C TYR A 150 -2.48 11.80 -10.16
N PRO A 151 -1.84 12.86 -10.67
CA PRO A 151 -2.41 13.73 -11.70
C PRO A 151 -2.55 13.01 -13.05
N ASN A 152 -3.22 13.66 -14.00
CA ASN A 152 -3.39 13.18 -15.37
C ASN A 152 -4.15 11.84 -15.50
N MET A 153 -5.13 11.62 -14.60
CA MET A 153 -5.98 10.43 -14.61
C MET A 153 -7.22 10.57 -15.52
N ASP A 154 -7.44 11.73 -16.12
CA ASP A 154 -8.49 12.01 -17.12
C ASP A 154 -8.38 11.16 -18.39
N ARG A 155 -7.21 10.62 -18.68
CA ARG A 155 -6.99 9.58 -19.72
C ARG A 155 -7.69 8.24 -19.41
N PHE A 156 -8.14 8.03 -18.17
CA PHE A 156 -8.78 6.80 -17.71
C PHE A 156 -10.18 6.99 -17.18
N PHE A 157 -10.51 8.17 -16.69
CA PHE A 157 -11.73 8.47 -15.96
C PHE A 157 -12.40 9.76 -16.44
N PRO A 158 -13.72 9.90 -16.28
CA PRO A 158 -14.43 11.16 -16.57
C PRO A 158 -13.84 12.30 -15.73
N LYS A 159 -13.40 13.38 -16.39
CA LYS A 159 -12.65 14.47 -15.76
C LYS A 159 -13.43 15.16 -14.63
N GLU A 160 -14.73 15.31 -14.81
CA GLU A 160 -15.66 15.93 -13.86
C GLU A 160 -15.82 15.17 -12.52
N SER A 161 -15.52 13.87 -12.53
CA SER A 161 -15.62 13.03 -11.34
C SER A 161 -14.29 12.86 -10.60
N ILE A 162 -13.16 13.32 -11.18
CA ILE A 162 -11.83 13.13 -10.62
C ILE A 162 -11.55 14.15 -9.53
N ILE A 163 -11.11 13.64 -8.37
CA ILE A 163 -10.58 14.46 -7.27
C ILE A 163 -9.19 13.96 -6.90
N LEU A 164 -8.19 14.81 -6.97
CA LEU A 164 -6.83 14.49 -6.55
C LEU A 164 -6.75 14.56 -5.02
N THR A 165 -6.91 13.42 -4.36
CA THR A 165 -6.86 13.30 -2.90
C THR A 165 -5.52 12.84 -2.37
N GLY A 166 -4.74 12.14 -3.19
CA GLY A 166 -3.63 11.32 -2.73
C GLY A 166 -4.10 9.91 -2.31
N ASN A 167 -3.17 9.14 -1.77
CA ASN A 167 -3.48 7.82 -1.20
C ASN A 167 -3.68 7.90 0.31
N PRO A 168 -4.73 7.28 0.85
CA PRO A 168 -4.84 7.05 2.28
C PRO A 168 -3.65 6.24 2.79
N VAL A 169 -2.96 6.77 3.78
CA VAL A 169 -1.88 6.12 4.52
C VAL A 169 -2.33 5.78 5.93
N ARG A 170 -1.51 5.07 6.67
CA ARG A 170 -1.81 4.72 8.06
C ARG A 170 -1.94 5.98 8.91
N PRO A 171 -3.01 6.12 9.72
CA PRO A 171 -3.19 7.32 10.55
C PRO A 171 -2.02 7.61 11.48
N ILE A 172 -1.36 6.57 12.01
CA ILE A 172 -0.19 6.72 12.90
C ILE A 172 0.98 7.46 12.23
N LEU A 173 1.09 7.43 10.90
CA LEU A 173 2.13 8.14 10.16
C LEU A 173 1.77 9.60 9.84
N GLU A 174 0.48 9.96 9.93
CA GLU A 174 -0.03 11.31 9.65
C GLU A 174 -0.36 12.10 10.91
N ASP A 175 -1.06 11.45 11.84
CA ASP A 175 -1.71 12.12 12.96
C ASP A 175 -0.83 12.14 14.23
N SER A 176 0.29 11.41 14.23
CA SER A 176 1.20 11.34 15.37
C SER A 176 2.63 11.64 14.95
N PRO A 177 3.43 12.28 15.80
CA PRO A 177 4.85 12.36 15.55
C PRO A 177 5.45 10.94 15.50
N LEU A 178 6.40 10.73 14.60
CA LEU A 178 7.15 9.47 14.60
C LEU A 178 7.81 9.26 15.96
N PRO A 179 7.97 7.99 16.39
CA PRO A 179 8.75 7.67 17.60
C PRO A 179 10.14 8.29 17.56
N ASN A 180 10.70 8.57 18.71
CA ASN A 180 12.09 9.02 18.80
C ASN A 180 13.02 7.94 18.20
N LYS A 181 14.02 8.36 17.41
CA LYS A 181 14.94 7.45 16.70
C LYS A 181 15.64 6.50 17.67
N SER A 182 16.11 6.98 18.81
CA SER A 182 16.80 6.17 19.82
C SER A 182 15.89 5.09 20.42
N GLU A 183 14.65 5.45 20.78
CA GLU A 183 13.66 4.49 21.29
C GLU A 183 13.30 3.44 20.23
N ALA A 184 13.11 3.88 18.98
CA ALA A 184 12.80 2.99 17.89
C ALA A 184 13.94 2.02 17.59
N LEU A 185 15.19 2.47 17.59
CA LEU A 185 16.38 1.63 17.45
C LEU A 185 16.45 0.55 18.53
N THR A 186 16.16 0.92 19.78
CA THR A 186 16.16 -0.02 20.92
C THR A 186 15.15 -1.16 20.71
N ARG A 187 13.98 -0.88 20.13
CA ARG A 187 12.97 -1.91 19.80
C ARG A 187 13.47 -2.92 18.77
N PHE A 188 14.41 -2.53 17.91
CA PHE A 188 15.09 -3.43 16.98
C PHE A 188 16.38 -4.03 17.53
N GLY A 189 16.73 -3.76 18.81
CA GLY A 189 17.93 -4.30 19.45
C GLY A 189 19.21 -3.51 19.17
N PHE A 190 19.12 -2.32 18.59
CA PHE A 190 20.25 -1.40 18.41
C PHE A 190 20.35 -0.44 19.60
N THR A 191 21.55 -0.16 20.07
CA THR A 191 21.78 0.56 21.34
C THR A 191 22.16 2.04 21.20
N ASP A 192 22.49 2.48 19.99
CA ASP A 192 22.97 3.85 19.71
C ASP A 192 22.53 4.34 18.32
N GLU A 193 22.81 5.60 18.02
CA GLU A 193 22.50 6.23 16.73
C GLU A 193 23.77 6.47 15.87
N GLU A 194 24.90 5.91 16.25
CA GLU A 194 26.20 6.20 15.61
C GLU A 194 26.25 5.79 14.15
N TYR A 195 25.57 4.68 13.81
CA TYR A 195 25.67 4.10 12.46
C TYR A 195 24.41 4.34 11.64
N PRO A 196 24.58 4.59 10.33
CA PRO A 196 23.43 4.75 9.43
C PRO A 196 22.66 3.44 9.29
N LEU A 197 21.34 3.57 9.06
CA LEU A 197 20.43 2.45 8.99
C LEU A 197 19.71 2.37 7.63
N LEU A 198 19.86 1.23 6.99
CA LEU A 198 19.12 0.83 5.80
C LEU A 198 17.90 -0.01 6.21
N MET A 199 16.72 0.41 5.78
CA MET A 199 15.50 -0.40 5.89
C MET A 199 15.20 -1.06 4.55
N VAL A 200 14.92 -2.36 4.56
CA VAL A 200 14.57 -3.12 3.34
C VAL A 200 13.21 -3.80 3.48
N VAL A 201 12.28 -3.49 2.57
CA VAL A 201 10.90 -3.98 2.62
C VAL A 201 10.45 -4.50 1.25
N GLY A 202 10.27 -5.79 1.13
CA GLY A 202 9.79 -6.44 -0.10
C GLY A 202 8.26 -6.43 -0.29
N GLY A 203 7.51 -5.75 0.61
CA GLY A 203 6.06 -5.87 0.74
C GLY A 203 5.66 -7.04 1.65
N SER A 204 4.35 -7.22 1.91
CA SER A 204 3.82 -8.18 2.90
C SER A 204 4.20 -9.65 2.67
N LEU A 205 4.48 -10.03 1.43
CA LEU A 205 4.91 -11.39 1.06
C LEU A 205 6.42 -11.53 0.91
N GLY A 206 7.16 -10.43 0.99
CA GLY A 206 8.56 -10.35 0.62
C GLY A 206 8.76 -10.21 -0.89
N ALA A 207 9.99 -9.92 -1.30
CA ALA A 207 10.39 -9.79 -2.70
C ALA A 207 11.67 -10.57 -2.96
N ARG A 208 11.55 -11.68 -3.68
CA ARG A 208 12.66 -12.62 -3.87
C ARG A 208 13.92 -11.94 -4.40
N THR A 209 13.82 -11.15 -5.45
CA THR A 209 14.97 -10.47 -6.06
C THR A 209 15.66 -9.51 -5.09
N ILE A 210 14.86 -8.69 -4.36
CA ILE A 210 15.40 -7.80 -3.32
C ILE A 210 16.10 -8.63 -2.25
N ASN A 211 15.45 -9.69 -1.75
CA ASN A 211 16.01 -10.52 -0.70
C ASN A 211 17.33 -11.19 -1.12
N GLU A 212 17.39 -11.75 -2.33
CA GLU A 212 18.61 -12.37 -2.87
C GLU A 212 19.74 -11.34 -3.07
N SER A 213 19.40 -10.12 -3.48
CA SER A 213 20.38 -9.03 -3.60
C SER A 213 20.94 -8.62 -2.23
N ILE A 214 20.09 -8.45 -1.24
CA ILE A 214 20.52 -8.08 0.12
C ILE A 214 21.33 -9.19 0.76
N GLU A 215 20.89 -10.45 0.63
CA GLU A 215 21.63 -11.63 1.14
C GLU A 215 23.06 -11.65 0.61
N ALA A 216 23.23 -11.44 -0.68
CA ALA A 216 24.56 -11.41 -1.30
C ALA A 216 25.45 -10.24 -0.82
N GLY A 217 24.83 -9.14 -0.37
CA GLY A 217 25.52 -7.94 0.10
C GLY A 217 25.68 -7.81 1.62
N LEU A 218 25.24 -8.78 2.43
CA LEU A 218 25.25 -8.65 3.89
C LEU A 218 26.63 -8.34 4.47
N ALA A 219 27.66 -9.07 4.03
CA ALA A 219 29.04 -8.85 4.47
C ALA A 219 29.52 -7.43 4.13
N LEU A 220 29.23 -6.97 2.91
CA LEU A 220 29.60 -5.64 2.44
C LEU A 220 28.91 -4.53 3.23
N LEU A 221 27.64 -4.70 3.59
CA LEU A 221 26.91 -3.76 4.46
C LEU A 221 27.55 -3.68 5.84
N MET A 222 27.89 -4.81 6.45
CA MET A 222 28.58 -4.86 7.75
C MET A 222 29.98 -4.22 7.72
N GLU A 223 30.80 -4.53 6.71
CA GLU A 223 32.13 -3.92 6.51
C GLU A 223 32.04 -2.40 6.40
N ASN A 224 30.98 -1.89 5.80
CA ASN A 224 30.70 -0.47 5.69
C ASN A 224 29.97 0.13 6.92
N LYS A 225 29.80 -0.64 8.00
CA LYS A 225 29.15 -0.23 9.24
C LYS A 225 27.73 0.30 9.05
N ILE A 226 26.95 -0.37 8.20
CA ILE A 226 25.55 -0.04 7.93
C ILE A 226 24.66 -1.03 8.67
N ARG A 227 23.77 -0.53 9.50
CA ARG A 227 22.71 -1.31 10.14
C ARG A 227 21.61 -1.63 9.16
N LEU A 228 21.02 -2.80 9.29
CA LEU A 228 19.98 -3.31 8.42
C LEU A 228 18.76 -3.76 9.22
N ILE A 229 17.59 -3.17 8.92
CA ILE A 229 16.28 -3.73 9.26
C ILE A 229 15.72 -4.34 7.98
N TRP A 230 15.52 -5.67 7.99
CA TRP A 230 15.17 -6.42 6.79
C TRP A 230 13.87 -7.20 6.94
N GLN A 231 12.80 -6.75 6.29
CA GLN A 231 11.56 -7.50 6.15
C GLN A 231 11.64 -8.46 4.97
N THR A 232 11.80 -9.73 5.25
CA THR A 232 12.07 -10.79 4.28
C THR A 232 10.83 -11.40 3.65
N GLY A 233 9.65 -11.33 4.33
CA GLY A 233 8.50 -12.17 4.06
C GLY A 233 8.69 -13.58 4.62
N LYS A 234 7.58 -14.28 4.89
CA LYS A 234 7.60 -15.62 5.51
C LYS A 234 8.44 -16.64 4.74
N ALA A 235 8.36 -16.61 3.41
CA ALA A 235 9.01 -17.61 2.56
C ALA A 235 10.56 -17.53 2.57
N PHE A 236 11.13 -16.37 2.89
CA PHE A 236 12.58 -16.15 2.88
C PHE A 236 13.19 -16.07 4.29
N ALA A 237 12.37 -16.05 5.33
CA ALA A 237 12.81 -15.77 6.71
C ALA A 237 13.88 -16.74 7.22
N SER A 238 13.70 -18.04 7.03
CA SER A 238 14.69 -19.04 7.47
C SER A 238 16.02 -18.84 6.75
N ARG A 239 16.00 -18.69 5.42
CA ARG A 239 17.19 -18.49 4.60
C ARG A 239 17.94 -17.21 5.01
N ALA A 240 17.21 -16.12 5.31
CA ALA A 240 17.83 -14.89 5.78
C ALA A 240 18.53 -15.08 7.13
N GLN A 241 17.90 -15.79 8.07
CA GLN A 241 18.53 -16.10 9.37
C GLN A 241 19.77 -16.96 9.23
N ASP A 242 19.74 -17.98 8.35
CA ASP A 242 20.89 -18.85 8.09
C ASP A 242 22.04 -18.04 7.48
N ALA A 243 21.76 -17.14 6.53
CA ALA A 243 22.76 -16.25 5.95
C ALA A 243 23.39 -15.29 6.98
N ILE A 244 22.58 -14.73 7.90
CA ILE A 244 23.07 -13.87 8.98
C ILE A 244 23.96 -14.66 9.94
N LYS A 245 23.56 -15.86 10.33
CA LYS A 245 24.38 -16.74 11.20
C LYS A 245 25.74 -17.08 10.59
N ALA A 246 25.78 -17.28 9.26
CA ALA A 246 27.03 -17.57 8.55
C ALA A 246 28.06 -16.43 8.59
N LEU A 247 27.64 -15.20 8.87
CA LEU A 247 28.53 -14.04 9.05
C LEU A 247 29.24 -13.99 10.42
N GLY A 248 28.83 -14.85 11.35
CA GLY A 248 29.41 -14.92 12.69
C GLY A 248 28.60 -14.23 13.77
N PRO A 249 29.08 -14.27 15.03
CA PRO A 249 28.32 -13.83 16.21
C PRO A 249 28.03 -12.33 16.23
N ASP A 250 28.87 -11.52 15.61
CA ASP A 250 28.74 -10.06 15.61
C ASP A 250 27.67 -9.55 14.63
N ALA A 251 27.17 -10.42 13.74
CA ALA A 251 26.17 -10.03 12.72
C ALA A 251 24.87 -9.49 13.33
N ALA A 252 24.48 -10.00 14.50
CA ALA A 252 23.26 -9.56 15.20
C ALA A 252 23.31 -8.09 15.67
N GLN A 253 24.49 -7.50 15.81
CA GLN A 253 24.67 -6.07 16.14
C GLN A 253 24.39 -5.16 14.92
N TRP A 254 24.42 -5.72 13.72
CA TRP A 254 24.28 -4.99 12.45
C TRP A 254 22.98 -5.29 11.72
N ILE A 255 22.46 -6.52 11.84
CA ILE A 255 21.39 -7.01 10.97
C ILE A 255 20.26 -7.61 11.80
N VAL A 256 19.08 -7.04 11.64
CA VAL A 256 17.82 -7.57 12.17
C VAL A 256 16.92 -7.96 11.02
N SER A 257 16.58 -9.25 10.92
CA SER A 257 15.66 -9.74 9.91
C SER A 257 14.38 -10.29 10.53
N MET A 258 13.26 -10.00 9.89
CA MET A 258 11.95 -10.48 10.33
C MET A 258 11.03 -10.77 9.15
N PRO A 259 10.09 -11.72 9.29
CA PRO A 259 9.12 -12.01 8.23
C PRO A 259 8.21 -10.83 7.90
N PHE A 260 7.85 -10.03 8.92
CA PHE A 260 6.94 -8.89 8.78
C PHE A 260 7.26 -7.86 9.87
N ILE A 261 7.21 -6.58 9.52
CA ILE A 261 7.36 -5.46 10.46
C ILE A 261 5.95 -5.02 10.85
N ASP A 262 5.56 -5.25 12.10
CA ASP A 262 4.26 -4.86 12.61
C ASP A 262 4.20 -3.35 12.91
N HIS A 263 5.28 -2.80 13.47
CA HIS A 263 5.45 -1.38 13.81
C HIS A 263 6.32 -0.68 12.76
N MET A 264 5.71 -0.36 11.62
CA MET A 264 6.41 0.31 10.50
C MET A 264 6.87 1.73 10.85
N GLU A 265 6.14 2.42 11.75
CA GLU A 265 6.49 3.74 12.27
C GLU A 265 7.85 3.74 12.94
N ASP A 266 8.17 2.70 13.72
CA ASP A 266 9.48 2.53 14.35
C ASP A 266 10.58 2.32 13.29
N ALA A 267 10.33 1.42 12.33
CA ALA A 267 11.29 1.15 11.27
C ALA A 267 11.56 2.38 10.38
N PHE A 268 10.52 3.14 10.05
CA PHE A 268 10.68 4.41 9.33
C PHE A 268 11.42 5.45 10.18
N SER A 269 11.17 5.51 11.50
CA SER A 269 11.88 6.43 12.37
C SER A 269 13.39 6.17 12.35
N CYS A 270 13.80 4.90 12.40
CA CYS A 270 15.21 4.48 12.38
C CYS A 270 15.88 4.73 11.03
N ALA A 271 15.16 4.59 9.90
CA ALA A 271 15.73 4.50 8.58
C ALA A 271 16.31 5.82 8.06
N ASP A 272 17.58 5.80 7.65
CA ASP A 272 18.22 6.87 6.87
C ASP A 272 17.93 6.72 5.37
N ALA A 273 17.78 5.47 4.87
CA ALA A 273 17.34 5.18 3.52
C ALA A 273 16.48 3.91 3.50
N VAL A 274 15.63 3.79 2.49
CA VAL A 274 14.68 2.68 2.35
C VAL A 274 14.82 2.01 0.99
N VAL A 275 14.98 0.69 0.96
CA VAL A 275 14.82 -0.12 -0.25
C VAL A 275 13.44 -0.76 -0.23
N SER A 276 12.65 -0.56 -1.28
CA SER A 276 11.31 -1.18 -1.34
C SER A 276 10.84 -1.51 -2.74
N ARG A 277 9.75 -2.31 -2.82
CA ARG A 277 8.93 -2.36 -4.02
C ARG A 277 8.20 -1.03 -4.22
N ALA A 278 7.91 -0.68 -5.48
CA ALA A 278 7.22 0.56 -5.83
C ALA A 278 5.68 0.44 -5.71
N GLY A 279 5.21 -0.13 -4.59
CA GLY A 279 3.78 -0.18 -4.27
C GLY A 279 3.23 1.20 -3.93
N ALA A 280 2.03 1.50 -4.39
CA ALA A 280 1.43 2.82 -4.23
C ALA A 280 1.36 3.31 -2.77
N THR A 281 0.95 2.44 -1.84
CA THR A 281 0.89 2.77 -0.41
C THR A 281 2.27 3.08 0.15
N THR A 282 3.28 2.23 -0.14
CA THR A 282 4.65 2.45 0.33
C THR A 282 5.22 3.76 -0.20
N ILE A 283 5.01 4.05 -1.49
CA ILE A 283 5.43 5.34 -2.07
C ILE A 283 4.77 6.51 -1.35
N SER A 284 3.48 6.43 -1.05
CA SER A 284 2.78 7.52 -0.35
C SER A 284 3.29 7.71 1.08
N GLU A 285 3.63 6.62 1.79
CA GLU A 285 4.28 6.66 3.10
C GLU A 285 5.69 7.29 3.01
N LEU A 286 6.48 6.90 2.01
CA LEU A 286 7.81 7.49 1.76
C LEU A 286 7.74 8.99 1.46
N CYS A 287 6.75 9.42 0.64
CA CYS A 287 6.52 10.83 0.34
C CYS A 287 6.15 11.60 1.61
N LEU A 288 5.20 11.08 2.38
CA LEU A 288 4.73 11.72 3.61
C LEU A 288 5.88 11.92 4.61
N LEU A 289 6.71 10.90 4.78
CA LEU A 289 7.81 10.90 5.76
C LEU A 289 9.11 11.52 5.23
N GLY A 290 9.16 11.85 3.94
CA GLY A 290 10.36 12.40 3.32
C GLY A 290 11.54 11.42 3.30
N LYS A 291 11.28 10.11 3.14
CA LYS A 291 12.34 9.10 3.22
C LYS A 291 13.07 8.92 1.89
N PRO A 292 14.40 9.13 1.86
CA PRO A 292 15.22 8.75 0.72
C PRO A 292 15.04 7.28 0.39
N SER A 293 14.87 6.94 -0.87
CA SER A 293 14.52 5.56 -1.22
C SER A 293 15.07 5.08 -2.53
N ILE A 294 15.28 3.76 -2.59
CA ILE A 294 15.56 2.99 -3.79
C ILE A 294 14.36 2.10 -4.08
N LEU A 295 13.73 2.34 -5.21
CA LEU A 295 12.53 1.63 -5.63
C LEU A 295 12.88 0.55 -6.65
N VAL A 296 12.51 -0.69 -6.33
CA VAL A 296 12.67 -1.85 -7.20
C VAL A 296 11.28 -2.33 -7.64
N PRO A 297 10.75 -1.88 -8.80
CA PRO A 297 9.43 -2.27 -9.27
C PRO A 297 9.29 -3.77 -9.43
N SER A 298 8.14 -4.34 -9.05
CA SER A 298 7.86 -5.75 -9.27
C SER A 298 7.45 -5.99 -10.73
N PRO A 299 8.08 -6.94 -11.44
CA PRO A 299 7.69 -7.28 -12.81
C PRO A 299 6.39 -8.08 -12.89
N ASN A 300 5.89 -8.59 -11.76
CA ASN A 300 4.73 -9.49 -11.68
C ASN A 300 3.41 -8.78 -11.34
N VAL A 301 3.32 -7.47 -11.61
CA VAL A 301 2.11 -6.69 -11.36
C VAL A 301 1.33 -6.42 -12.65
N ALA A 302 0.03 -6.15 -12.50
CA ALA A 302 -0.81 -5.83 -13.66
C ALA A 302 -0.40 -4.48 -14.26
N GLU A 303 -0.39 -4.40 -15.61
CA GLU A 303 -0.20 -3.14 -16.36
C GLU A 303 1.09 -2.38 -15.98
N ASP A 304 2.09 -3.07 -15.43
CA ASP A 304 3.40 -2.51 -15.04
C ASP A 304 3.32 -1.24 -14.17
N HIS A 305 2.26 -1.13 -13.36
CA HIS A 305 1.96 0.06 -12.59
C HIS A 305 3.07 0.42 -11.58
N GLN A 306 3.85 -0.56 -11.07
CA GLN A 306 4.95 -0.24 -10.15
C GLN A 306 6.10 0.50 -10.85
N THR A 307 6.42 0.15 -12.09
CA THR A 307 7.41 0.91 -12.88
C THR A 307 6.93 2.33 -13.14
N CYS A 308 5.65 2.51 -13.47
CA CYS A 308 5.06 3.84 -13.63
C CYS A 308 5.10 4.66 -12.34
N ASN A 309 4.78 4.04 -11.20
CA ASN A 309 4.84 4.68 -9.89
C ASN A 309 6.28 5.10 -9.54
N ALA A 310 7.27 4.20 -9.72
CA ALA A 310 8.68 4.51 -9.45
C ALA A 310 9.23 5.62 -10.34
N LYS A 311 8.88 5.61 -11.64
CA LYS A 311 9.26 6.67 -12.59
C LYS A 311 8.67 8.03 -12.21
N ALA A 312 7.49 8.08 -11.62
CA ALA A 312 6.89 9.33 -11.15
C ALA A 312 7.73 10.03 -10.07
N LEU A 313 8.49 9.27 -9.28
CA LEU A 313 9.42 9.80 -8.28
C LEU A 313 10.82 10.01 -8.87
N SER A 314 11.37 9.01 -9.56
CA SER A 314 12.77 9.07 -10.05
C SER A 314 12.97 10.18 -11.07
N SER A 315 11.99 10.49 -11.93
CA SER A 315 12.04 11.63 -12.85
C SER A 315 12.11 13.01 -12.18
N ARG A 316 11.88 13.06 -10.86
CA ARG A 316 11.95 14.27 -10.02
C ARG A 316 13.09 14.21 -9.01
N ASN A 317 14.04 13.30 -9.16
CA ASN A 317 15.10 13.03 -8.19
C ASN A 317 14.57 12.76 -6.76
N ALA A 318 13.36 12.22 -6.65
CA ALA A 318 12.68 11.92 -5.39
C ALA A 318 12.87 10.45 -4.95
N ALA A 319 13.47 9.62 -5.79
CA ALA A 319 13.90 8.25 -5.50
C ALA A 319 14.92 7.76 -6.53
N VAL A 320 15.70 6.73 -6.18
CA VAL A 320 16.48 5.95 -7.15
C VAL A 320 15.56 4.83 -7.68
N LEU A 321 15.61 4.57 -8.99
CA LEU A 321 14.95 3.45 -9.61
C LEU A 321 15.98 2.41 -10.03
N VAL A 322 15.86 1.21 -9.49
CA VAL A 322 16.64 0.03 -9.91
C VAL A 322 15.66 -0.99 -10.48
N THR A 323 15.88 -1.48 -11.68
CA THR A 323 14.98 -2.49 -12.26
C THR A 323 15.12 -3.83 -11.54
N ASP A 324 14.07 -4.67 -11.53
CA ASP A 324 14.13 -5.99 -10.89
C ASP A 324 15.25 -6.87 -11.47
N ILE A 325 15.52 -6.72 -12.77
CA ILE A 325 16.56 -7.50 -13.48
C ILE A 325 17.97 -7.08 -13.05
N ASP A 326 18.17 -5.78 -12.83
CA ASP A 326 19.47 -5.20 -12.46
C ASP A 326 19.73 -5.26 -10.96
N ALA A 327 18.70 -5.50 -10.14
CA ALA A 327 18.79 -5.41 -8.68
C ALA A 327 19.87 -6.33 -8.08
N ARG A 328 20.07 -7.54 -8.65
CA ARG A 328 21.10 -8.45 -8.13
C ARG A 328 22.53 -7.91 -8.25
N ASN A 329 22.76 -7.02 -9.21
CA ASN A 329 24.09 -6.47 -9.48
C ASN A 329 24.28 -5.04 -9.00
N GLN A 330 23.19 -4.28 -8.79
CA GLN A 330 23.27 -2.84 -8.55
C GLN A 330 22.67 -2.40 -7.22
N LEU A 331 21.74 -3.18 -6.63
CA LEU A 331 20.95 -2.72 -5.50
C LEU A 331 21.79 -2.38 -4.27
N VAL A 332 22.76 -3.22 -3.93
CA VAL A 332 23.61 -3.01 -2.74
C VAL A 332 24.54 -1.83 -2.95
N ASP A 333 25.14 -1.70 -4.13
CA ASP A 333 26.05 -0.59 -4.45
C ASP A 333 25.29 0.75 -4.45
N GLU A 334 24.08 0.79 -5.01
CA GLU A 334 23.21 1.98 -4.94
C GLU A 334 22.78 2.32 -3.50
N ALA A 335 22.51 1.30 -2.68
CA ALA A 335 22.18 1.50 -1.27
C ALA A 335 23.37 2.09 -0.49
N LEU A 336 24.57 1.58 -0.73
CA LEU A 336 25.80 2.10 -0.15
C LEU A 336 26.08 3.54 -0.59
N ALA A 337 25.94 3.81 -1.89
CA ALA A 337 26.15 5.14 -2.45
C ALA A 337 25.16 6.15 -1.86
N LEU A 338 23.87 5.79 -1.77
CA LEU A 338 22.82 6.65 -1.19
C LEU A 338 23.05 6.89 0.29
N ILE A 339 23.38 5.86 1.07
CA ILE A 339 23.55 5.98 2.54
C ILE A 339 24.76 6.81 2.94
N LYS A 340 25.82 6.80 2.14
CA LYS A 340 27.04 7.57 2.37
C LYS A 340 26.94 9.03 1.93
N ASP A 341 26.04 9.35 1.03
CA ASP A 341 25.87 10.69 0.48
C ASP A 341 24.74 11.46 1.17
N LYS A 342 25.08 12.16 2.25
CA LYS A 342 24.11 12.95 3.04
C LYS A 342 23.47 14.09 2.24
N GLN A 343 24.20 14.71 1.30
CA GLN A 343 23.62 15.75 0.46
C GLN A 343 22.55 15.16 -0.46
N ARG A 344 22.86 14.04 -1.14
CA ARG A 344 21.88 13.32 -1.96
C ARG A 344 20.65 12.88 -1.18
N GLN A 345 20.82 12.42 0.08
CA GLN A 345 19.69 12.08 0.97
C GLN A 345 18.82 13.31 1.26
N ASN A 346 19.43 14.45 1.59
CA ASN A 346 18.71 15.67 1.91
C ASN A 346 17.92 16.21 0.70
N ASP A 347 18.55 16.24 -0.47
CA ASP A 347 17.90 16.67 -1.71
C ASP A 347 16.74 15.75 -2.09
N MET A 348 16.95 14.44 -1.99
CA MET A 348 15.90 13.44 -2.25
C MET A 348 14.77 13.56 -1.23
N SER A 349 15.06 13.76 0.06
CA SER A 349 14.08 13.98 1.12
C SER A 349 13.21 15.21 0.84
N ALA A 350 13.81 16.31 0.44
CA ALA A 350 13.09 17.51 0.06
C ALA A 350 12.17 17.25 -1.15
N ASN A 351 12.71 16.65 -2.21
CA ASN A 351 11.97 16.36 -3.43
C ASN A 351 10.80 15.39 -3.18
N VAL A 352 10.99 14.34 -2.39
CA VAL A 352 9.94 13.36 -2.13
C VAL A 352 8.83 13.94 -1.25
N LYS A 353 9.15 14.84 -0.30
CA LYS A 353 8.15 15.57 0.52
C LYS A 353 7.24 16.47 -0.33
N HIS A 354 7.73 17.09 -1.37
CA HIS A 354 6.91 17.88 -2.29
C HIS A 354 5.84 17.05 -3.03
N LEU A 355 5.98 15.73 -3.06
CA LEU A 355 5.01 14.81 -3.66
C LEU A 355 4.01 14.25 -2.63
N ALA A 356 4.14 14.61 -1.37
CA ALA A 356 3.24 14.16 -0.32
C ALA A 356 1.82 14.72 -0.50
N ALA A 357 0.84 13.88 -0.22
CA ALA A 357 -0.57 14.28 -0.17
C ALA A 357 -1.14 13.91 1.21
N PRO A 358 -0.92 14.74 2.23
CA PRO A 358 -1.39 14.47 3.57
C PRO A 358 -2.92 14.53 3.66
N HIS A 359 -3.47 13.89 4.68
CA HIS A 359 -4.90 13.87 5.01
C HIS A 359 -5.81 13.31 3.91
N SER A 360 -5.27 12.43 3.06
CA SER A 360 -6.02 11.81 1.96
C SER A 360 -7.28 11.09 2.43
N ALA A 361 -7.20 10.34 3.54
CA ALA A 361 -8.34 9.64 4.11
C ALA A 361 -9.44 10.62 4.57
N ARG A 362 -9.09 11.72 5.24
CA ARG A 362 -10.04 12.77 5.68
C ARG A 362 -10.74 13.43 4.49
N ARG A 363 -9.99 13.79 3.44
CA ARG A 363 -10.59 14.35 2.20
C ARG A 363 -11.60 13.39 1.58
N ILE A 364 -11.36 12.09 1.62
CA ILE A 364 -12.30 11.09 1.12
C ILE A 364 -13.55 11.04 2.02
N VAL A 365 -13.43 11.18 3.33
CA VAL A 365 -14.58 11.28 4.25
C VAL A 365 -15.41 12.53 3.96
N GLU A 366 -14.80 13.70 3.76
CA GLU A 366 -15.49 14.94 3.38
C GLU A 366 -16.27 14.79 2.06
N LEU A 367 -15.71 14.05 1.09
CA LEU A 367 -16.43 13.74 -0.14
C LEU A 367 -17.62 12.80 0.09
N MET A 368 -17.50 11.82 1.00
CA MET A 368 -18.64 10.97 1.39
C MET A 368 -19.74 11.81 2.06
N GLU A 369 -19.41 12.75 2.93
CA GLU A 369 -20.36 13.67 3.55
C GLU A 369 -21.10 14.51 2.50
N SER A 370 -20.37 15.01 1.51
CA SER A 370 -20.97 15.79 0.42
C SER A 370 -21.95 14.96 -0.41
N ILE A 371 -21.69 13.65 -0.60
CA ILE A 371 -22.62 12.73 -1.27
C ILE A 371 -23.89 12.53 -0.44
N ILE A 372 -23.75 12.32 0.86
CA ILE A 372 -24.87 11.99 1.77
C ILE A 372 -25.77 13.21 2.01
N SER A 373 -25.21 14.40 1.91
CA SER A 373 -25.93 15.68 2.13
C SER A 373 -26.74 16.13 0.91
N GLN A 374 -26.50 15.59 -0.27
CA GLN A 374 -27.28 15.80 -1.50
C GLN A 374 -28.52 14.94 -1.51
#